data_b27ed9a4fd46c4dad4a455dc49344c1e
#
_entry.id   b27ed9a4fd46c4dad4a455dc49344c1e
#
_cell.length_a   1.000
_cell.length_b   1.000
_cell.length_c   1.000
_cell.angle_alpha   90.00
_cell.angle_beta   90.00
_cell.angle_gamma   90.00
#
_symmetry.space_group_name_H-M   'P 1'
#
loop_
_entity.id
_entity.type
_entity.pdbx_description
1 polymer ?
#
loop_
_entity_poly.entity_id
_entity_poly.type
_entity_poly.pdbx_seq_one_letter_code
_entity_poly.pdbx_strand_id
1 'polypeptide(L)'
;MTEYVVMFPADNEAEWEEGTEADHQATFDTDYEFGRLLTARGGAVTGGAGLAHSSKGRTLTRGPRSDTLVTEGPFAESVEQLSGFYLVTCPDFDALVEAAQVLTRAHPDVEIRPVEGG
;
A
#
# COMPACT_ATOMS: atom_id res chain seq x y z
N MET A 1 -8.35 17.45 10.41
CA MET A 1 -8.18 16.87 9.07
C MET A 1 -8.31 15.36 9.17
N THR A 2 -9.04 14.73 8.27
CA THR A 2 -9.21 13.27 8.33
C THR A 2 -7.94 12.54 7.89
N GLU A 3 -7.64 11.46 8.58
CA GLU A 3 -6.53 10.59 8.25
C GLU A 3 -7.03 9.39 7.44
N TYR A 4 -6.23 8.97 6.47
CA TYR A 4 -6.56 7.85 5.57
C TYR A 4 -5.37 6.92 5.43
N VAL A 5 -5.66 5.67 5.09
CA VAL A 5 -4.66 4.71 4.64
C VAL A 5 -4.83 4.50 3.14
N VAL A 6 -3.74 4.60 2.41
CA VAL A 6 -3.68 4.29 0.98
C VAL A 6 -2.87 2.99 0.84
N MET A 7 -3.47 1.95 0.29
CA MET A 7 -2.90 0.60 0.25
C MET A 7 -2.76 0.09 -1.18
N PHE A 8 -1.80 -0.79 -1.38
CA PHE A 8 -1.53 -1.44 -2.67
C PHE A 8 -1.70 -2.96 -2.50
N PRO A 9 -2.95 -3.46 -2.53
CA PRO A 9 -3.24 -4.85 -2.15
C PRO A 9 -2.92 -5.90 -3.21
N ALA A 10 -2.69 -5.49 -4.45
CA ALA A 10 -2.60 -6.40 -5.59
C ALA A 10 -1.31 -6.25 -6.40
N ASP A 11 -0.25 -5.73 -5.80
CA ASP A 11 1.05 -5.62 -6.46
C ASP A 11 1.64 -7.01 -6.68
N ASN A 12 2.22 -7.23 -7.85
CA ASN A 12 2.82 -8.51 -8.22
C ASN A 12 4.29 -8.55 -7.79
N GLU A 13 4.57 -9.34 -6.75
CA GLU A 13 5.92 -9.45 -6.19
C GLU A 13 6.94 -10.00 -7.18
N ALA A 14 6.54 -10.97 -8.01
CA ALA A 14 7.45 -11.57 -8.99
C ALA A 14 7.84 -10.55 -10.06
N GLU A 15 6.88 -9.76 -10.54
CA GLU A 15 7.17 -8.69 -11.51
C GLU A 15 8.11 -7.65 -10.91
N TRP A 16 7.90 -7.31 -9.64
CA TRP A 16 8.78 -6.36 -8.96
C TRP A 16 10.21 -6.89 -8.88
N GLU A 17 10.40 -8.15 -8.48
CA GLU A 17 11.72 -8.76 -8.37
C GLU A 17 12.42 -8.89 -9.72
N GLU A 18 11.67 -9.17 -10.78
CA GLU A 18 12.19 -9.27 -12.15
C GLU A 18 12.43 -7.91 -12.79
N GLY A 19 11.89 -6.85 -12.22
CA GLY A 19 12.00 -5.52 -12.74
C GLY A 19 13.41 -4.96 -12.67
N THR A 20 13.69 -4.04 -13.59
CA THR A 20 14.97 -3.32 -13.62
C THR A 20 14.98 -2.18 -12.61
N GLU A 21 16.15 -1.60 -12.39
CA GLU A 21 16.29 -0.40 -11.58
C GLU A 21 15.42 0.75 -12.14
N ALA A 22 15.35 0.84 -13.48
CA ALA A 22 14.51 1.84 -14.12
C ALA A 22 13.02 1.62 -13.87
N ASP A 23 12.58 0.35 -13.84
CA ASP A 23 11.18 0.00 -13.50
C ASP A 23 10.86 0.40 -12.07
N HIS A 24 11.76 0.12 -11.13
CA HIS A 24 11.59 0.50 -9.73
C HIS A 24 11.55 2.01 -9.57
N GLN A 25 12.43 2.72 -10.28
CA GLN A 25 12.46 4.19 -10.24
C GLN A 25 11.17 4.79 -10.79
N ALA A 26 10.60 4.20 -11.84
CA ALA A 26 9.32 4.67 -12.39
C ALA A 26 8.19 4.57 -11.36
N THR A 27 8.18 3.50 -10.55
CA THR A 27 7.21 3.36 -9.45
C THR A 27 7.44 4.44 -8.38
N PHE A 28 8.68 4.66 -7.97
CA PHE A 28 8.99 5.70 -6.98
C PHE A 28 8.64 7.09 -7.48
N ASP A 29 8.87 7.38 -8.75
CA ASP A 29 8.51 8.65 -9.36
C ASP A 29 7.00 8.86 -9.36
N THR A 30 6.23 7.80 -9.61
CA THR A 30 4.77 7.83 -9.57
C THR A 30 4.28 8.10 -8.13
N ASP A 31 4.87 7.44 -7.16
CA ASP A 31 4.51 7.64 -5.75
C ASP A 31 4.88 9.05 -5.28
N TYR A 32 6.02 9.58 -5.73
CA TYR A 32 6.41 10.97 -5.47
C TYR A 32 5.40 11.95 -6.06
N GLU A 33 4.95 11.71 -7.29
CA GLU A 33 3.95 12.54 -7.96
C GLU A 33 2.64 12.56 -7.18
N PHE A 34 2.23 11.43 -6.63
CA PHE A 34 1.06 11.38 -5.75
C PHE A 34 1.22 12.35 -4.56
N GLY A 35 2.37 12.31 -3.88
CA GLY A 35 2.63 13.20 -2.75
C GLY A 35 2.55 14.67 -3.14
N ARG A 36 3.09 15.00 -4.32
CA ARG A 36 3.05 16.36 -4.85
C ARG A 36 1.61 16.83 -5.14
N LEU A 37 0.81 15.96 -5.78
CA LEU A 37 -0.59 16.25 -6.08
C LEU A 37 -1.43 16.38 -4.81
N LEU A 38 -1.15 15.55 -3.82
CA LEU A 38 -1.84 15.59 -2.53
C LEU A 38 -1.53 16.89 -1.79
N THR A 39 -0.27 17.30 -1.76
CA THR A 39 0.15 18.55 -1.14
C THR A 39 -0.54 19.75 -1.79
N ALA A 40 -0.68 19.74 -3.11
CA ALA A 40 -1.38 20.81 -3.83
C ALA A 40 -2.86 20.91 -3.45
N ARG A 41 -3.44 19.86 -2.88
CA ARG A 41 -4.84 19.81 -2.43
C ARG A 41 -5.00 19.98 -0.92
N GLY A 42 -3.94 20.42 -0.25
CA GLY A 42 -3.96 20.68 1.19
C GLY A 42 -3.77 19.44 2.06
N GLY A 43 -3.40 18.32 1.48
CA GLY A 43 -3.09 17.10 2.20
C GLY A 43 -1.60 16.89 2.40
N ALA A 44 -1.24 15.79 3.04
CA ALA A 44 0.15 15.42 3.26
C ALA A 44 0.28 13.92 3.48
N VAL A 45 1.41 13.36 3.04
CA VAL A 45 1.81 12.01 3.41
C VAL A 45 2.49 12.10 4.78
N THR A 46 1.96 11.40 5.78
CA THR A 46 2.45 11.45 7.16
C THR A 46 3.21 10.20 7.59
N GLY A 47 3.11 9.14 6.83
CA GLY A 47 3.81 7.89 7.12
C GLY A 47 3.58 6.86 6.03
N GLY A 48 4.04 5.67 6.30
CA GLY A 48 3.89 4.55 5.38
C GLY A 48 5.16 3.71 5.32
N ALA A 49 5.08 2.62 4.58
CA ALA A 49 6.20 1.73 4.36
C ALA A 49 5.99 0.87 3.13
N GLY A 50 7.06 0.59 2.41
CA GLY A 50 7.12 -0.54 1.50
C GLY A 50 7.37 -1.81 2.32
N LEU A 51 6.72 -2.89 1.93
CA LEU A 51 6.85 -4.17 2.62
C LEU A 51 7.84 -5.07 1.88
N ALA A 52 8.63 -5.82 2.62
CA ALA A 52 9.50 -6.84 2.05
C ALA A 52 8.64 -7.96 1.43
N HIS A 53 9.25 -8.82 0.62
CA HIS A 53 8.57 -9.95 0.00
C HIS A 53 7.76 -10.74 1.04
N SER A 54 6.56 -11.16 0.66
CA SER A 54 5.62 -11.83 1.57
C SER A 54 6.19 -13.11 2.22
N SER A 55 7.13 -13.78 1.55
CA SER A 55 7.80 -14.96 2.09
C SER A 55 8.58 -14.70 3.38
N LYS A 56 8.94 -13.45 3.64
CA LYS A 56 9.66 -13.06 4.86
C LYS A 56 8.74 -12.82 6.05
N GLY A 57 7.43 -12.86 5.82
CA GLY A 57 6.44 -12.65 6.86
C GLY A 57 6.09 -13.94 7.61
N ARG A 58 5.18 -13.80 8.55
CA ARG A 58 4.57 -14.92 9.27
C ARG A 58 3.09 -14.65 9.37
N THR A 59 2.30 -15.71 9.26
CA THR A 59 0.87 -15.63 9.49
C THR A 59 0.52 -16.41 10.74
N LEU A 60 -0.21 -15.77 11.63
CA LEU A 60 -0.71 -16.38 12.85
C LEU A 60 -2.20 -16.64 12.68
N THR A 61 -2.61 -17.88 12.91
CA THR A 61 -4.00 -18.29 12.77
C THR A 61 -4.48 -18.91 14.07
N ARG A 62 -5.71 -18.57 14.47
CA ARG A 62 -6.34 -19.22 15.64
C ARG A 62 -6.67 -20.65 15.27
N GLY A 63 -6.11 -21.60 16.01
CA GLY A 63 -6.41 -23.01 15.87
C GLY A 63 -7.76 -23.40 16.51
N PRO A 64 -8.21 -24.66 16.28
CA PRO A 64 -9.51 -25.13 16.75
C PRO A 64 -9.69 -25.09 18.27
N ARG A 65 -8.59 -25.10 19.04
CA ARG A 65 -8.60 -25.11 20.51
C ARG A 65 -8.14 -23.77 21.09
N SER A 66 -8.28 -22.70 20.33
CA SER A 66 -7.82 -21.36 20.70
C SER A 66 -6.29 -21.24 20.87
N ASP A 67 -5.53 -22.23 20.43
CA ASP A 67 -4.10 -22.15 20.27
C ASP A 67 -3.76 -21.33 19.03
N THR A 68 -2.52 -20.91 18.90
CA THR A 68 -2.06 -20.13 17.74
C THR A 68 -1.21 -21.01 16.84
N LEU A 69 -1.58 -21.02 15.57
CA LEU A 69 -0.79 -21.66 14.52
C LEU A 69 0.05 -20.57 13.85
N VAL A 70 1.35 -20.83 13.72
CA VAL A 70 2.28 -19.89 13.04
C VAL A 70 2.74 -20.54 11.75
N THR A 71 2.51 -19.84 10.64
CA THR A 71 2.91 -20.28 9.31
C THR A 71 3.89 -19.28 8.72
N GLU A 72 4.91 -19.75 8.03
CA GLU A 72 5.81 -18.87 7.28
C GLU A 72 5.11 -18.37 6.02
N GLY A 73 5.25 -17.08 5.76
CA GLY A 73 4.69 -16.47 4.56
C GLY A 73 3.30 -15.86 4.77
N PRO A 74 2.64 -15.48 3.68
CA PRO A 74 1.37 -14.78 3.72
C PRO A 74 0.20 -15.71 4.04
N PHE A 75 -0.93 -15.11 4.43
CA PHE A 75 -2.18 -15.82 4.68
C PHE A 75 -2.64 -16.63 3.46
N ALA A 76 -2.51 -16.06 2.27
CA ALA A 76 -2.85 -16.72 1.02
C ALA A 76 -1.64 -16.72 0.09
N GLU A 77 -1.40 -17.86 -0.57
CA GLU A 77 -0.36 -17.95 -1.58
C GLU A 77 -0.88 -17.32 -2.88
N SER A 78 -0.28 -16.19 -3.25
CA SER A 78 -0.61 -15.46 -4.46
C SER A 78 0.62 -14.62 -4.85
N VAL A 79 0.79 -14.38 -6.13
CA VAL A 79 1.81 -13.43 -6.61
C VAL A 79 1.40 -11.98 -6.32
N GLU A 80 0.11 -11.75 -6.12
CA GLU A 80 -0.44 -10.44 -5.78
C GLU A 80 -0.54 -10.33 -4.26
N GLN A 81 0.19 -9.38 -3.69
CA GLN A 81 0.29 -9.20 -2.25
C GLN A 81 0.25 -7.71 -1.90
N LEU A 82 -0.15 -7.42 -0.68
CA LEU A 82 0.00 -6.07 -0.14
C LEU A 82 1.50 -5.72 -0.13
N SER A 83 1.89 -4.76 -0.98
CA SER A 83 3.28 -4.36 -1.13
C SER A 83 3.68 -3.17 -0.27
N GLY A 84 2.70 -2.42 0.21
CA GLY A 84 2.96 -1.23 0.99
C GLY A 84 1.72 -0.39 1.23
N PHE A 85 1.92 0.69 1.95
CA PHE A 85 0.85 1.62 2.27
C PHE A 85 1.42 3.01 2.59
N TYR A 86 0.56 4.01 2.49
CA TYR A 86 0.82 5.35 3.01
C TYR A 86 -0.24 5.74 4.02
N LEU A 87 0.17 6.45 5.06
CA LEU A 87 -0.73 7.20 5.93
C LEU A 87 -0.73 8.64 5.42
N VAL A 88 -1.92 9.19 5.22
CA VAL A 88 -2.07 10.53 4.67
C VAL A 88 -3.14 11.29 5.44
N THR A 89 -3.05 12.62 5.41
CA THR A 89 -4.13 13.50 5.83
C THR A 89 -4.63 14.27 4.62
N CYS A 90 -5.92 14.52 4.57
CA CYS A 90 -6.50 15.34 3.51
C CYS A 90 -7.80 15.97 4.03
N PRO A 91 -8.07 17.25 3.70
CA PRO A 91 -9.31 17.91 4.14
C PRO A 91 -10.56 17.36 3.46
N ASP A 92 -10.42 16.75 2.28
CA ASP A 92 -11.54 16.27 1.48
C ASP A 92 -11.21 14.93 0.85
N PHE A 93 -12.10 13.95 1.04
CA PHE A 93 -11.91 12.60 0.52
C PHE A 93 -11.86 12.58 -1.01
N ASP A 94 -12.75 13.32 -1.68
CA ASP A 94 -12.78 13.35 -3.15
C ASP A 94 -11.48 13.92 -3.71
N ALA A 95 -10.90 14.92 -3.06
CA ALA A 95 -9.61 15.48 -3.44
C ALA A 95 -8.49 14.45 -3.32
N LEU A 96 -8.51 13.62 -2.26
CA LEU A 96 -7.56 12.53 -2.08
C LEU A 96 -7.71 11.48 -3.18
N VAL A 97 -8.93 11.06 -3.45
CA VAL A 97 -9.21 10.08 -4.52
C VAL A 97 -8.70 10.59 -5.86
N GLU A 98 -8.92 11.86 -6.16
CA GLU A 98 -8.44 12.47 -7.39
C GLU A 98 -6.92 12.47 -7.47
N ALA A 99 -6.25 12.88 -6.40
CA ALA A 99 -4.78 12.86 -6.36
C ALA A 99 -4.21 11.44 -6.48
N ALA A 100 -4.88 10.46 -5.88
CA ALA A 100 -4.41 9.07 -5.84
C ALA A 100 -4.56 8.34 -7.19
N GLN A 101 -5.31 8.87 -8.14
CA GLN A 101 -5.48 8.22 -9.44
C GLN A 101 -4.15 7.99 -10.16
N VAL A 102 -3.17 8.86 -9.96
CA VAL A 102 -1.85 8.70 -10.57
C VAL A 102 -1.18 7.39 -10.14
N LEU A 103 -1.48 6.90 -8.94
CA LEU A 103 -0.89 5.67 -8.40
C LEU A 103 -1.24 4.43 -9.22
N THR A 104 -2.33 4.45 -9.98
CA THR A 104 -2.70 3.32 -10.83
C THR A 104 -1.75 3.11 -12.00
N ARG A 105 -0.85 4.04 -12.26
CA ARG A 105 0.22 3.86 -13.25
C ARG A 105 1.27 2.85 -12.79
N ALA A 106 1.42 2.69 -11.48
CA ALA A 106 2.43 1.82 -10.89
C ALA A 106 1.83 0.65 -10.10
N HIS A 107 0.56 0.74 -9.72
CA HIS A 107 -0.13 -0.23 -8.89
C HIS A 107 -1.46 -0.60 -9.56
N PRO A 108 -1.73 -1.90 -9.79
CA PRO A 108 -2.98 -2.29 -10.48
C PRO A 108 -4.23 -1.93 -9.70
N ASP A 109 -4.17 -1.99 -8.37
CA ASP A 109 -5.26 -1.59 -7.50
C ASP A 109 -4.75 -0.70 -6.38
N VAL A 110 -5.54 0.31 -6.04
CA VAL A 110 -5.26 1.22 -4.94
C VAL A 110 -6.51 1.28 -4.07
N GLU A 111 -6.38 0.91 -2.81
CA GLU A 111 -7.49 0.96 -1.87
C GLU A 111 -7.25 2.09 -0.87
N ILE A 112 -8.27 2.91 -0.67
CA ILE A 112 -8.20 4.04 0.25
C ILE A 112 -9.29 3.89 1.31
N ARG A 113 -8.91 3.97 2.57
CA ARG A 113 -9.88 3.87 3.67
C ARG A 113 -9.63 4.96 4.70
N PRO A 114 -10.71 5.61 5.19
CA PRO A 114 -10.58 6.50 6.34
C PRO A 114 -10.11 5.72 7.57
N VAL A 115 -9.27 6.36 8.38
CA VAL A 115 -8.87 5.81 9.67
C VAL A 115 -9.98 6.08 10.68
N GLU A 116 -10.37 5.05 11.44
CA GLU A 116 -11.41 5.18 12.47
C GLU A 116 -10.98 6.18 13.53
N GLY A 117 -11.78 7.21 13.75
CA GLY A 117 -11.50 8.24 14.75
C GLY A 117 -10.36 9.18 14.38
N GLY A 118 -9.81 9.03 13.16
CA GLY A 118 -8.66 9.82 12.71
C GLY A 118 -9.01 11.10 11.98
#